data_0656494cc2f3f80d9835c35c5432f916
#
_entry.id   0656494cc2f3f80d9835c35c5432f916
#
_cell.length_a   1.000
_cell.length_b   1.000
_cell.length_c   1.000
_cell.angle_alpha   90.00
_cell.angle_beta   90.00
_cell.angle_gamma   90.00
#
_symmetry.space_group_name_H-M   'P 1'
#
loop_
_entity.id
_entity.type
_entity.pdbx_description
1 polymer ?
#
loop_
_entity_poly.entity_id
_entity_poly.type
_entity_poly.pdbx_seq_one_letter_code
_entity_poly.pdbx_strand_id
1 'polypeptide(L)'
;MPEISRNKDKNGKWTPYYGTKVDVEKSKSQIRDLLLKYGVSQQRWTEDLENNQVMFEFFIKAEDRTYLVRLMPRPFIEEHKLWNPKKGKSETTQVPNWARAYRMLYAYVKAKVEAIAYGMHTIEEEFMPDIIVRGEDGYEITLADAVLKSKQFAPMLDYRGGK
;
A
#
# COMPACT_ATOMS: atom_id res chain seq x y z
N MET A 1 9.40 11.34 5.14
CA MET A 1 8.70 10.42 4.20
C MET A 1 9.46 10.41 2.89
N PRO A 2 9.74 9.25 2.29
CA PRO A 2 10.31 9.29 0.94
C PRO A 2 9.26 9.88 -0.01
N GLU A 3 9.58 11.01 -0.60
CA GLU A 3 8.77 11.61 -1.65
C GLU A 3 8.82 10.71 -2.88
N ILE A 4 7.75 9.99 -3.15
CA ILE A 4 7.56 9.28 -4.42
C ILE A 4 6.98 10.28 -5.42
N SER A 5 7.67 11.38 -5.63
CA SER A 5 7.17 12.49 -6.45
C SER A 5 7.78 12.55 -7.85
N ARG A 6 8.58 11.56 -8.22
CA ARG A 6 9.25 11.63 -9.53
C ARG A 6 8.48 10.83 -10.57
N ASN A 7 7.98 11.50 -11.58
CA ASN A 7 7.40 10.86 -12.76
C ASN A 7 8.41 9.97 -13.49
N LYS A 8 9.69 10.22 -13.29
CA LYS A 8 10.82 9.41 -13.77
C LYS A 8 11.70 9.02 -12.59
N ASP A 9 12.25 7.82 -12.61
CA ASP A 9 13.27 7.37 -11.68
C ASP A 9 14.61 8.07 -11.91
N LYS A 10 15.61 7.75 -11.08
CA LYS A 10 16.98 8.30 -11.19
C LYS A 10 17.66 8.02 -12.54
N ASN A 11 17.15 7.06 -13.30
CA ASN A 11 17.66 6.66 -14.62
C ASN A 11 16.85 7.30 -15.76
N GLY A 12 15.91 8.21 -15.45
CA GLY A 12 15.05 8.85 -16.44
C GLY A 12 13.91 7.98 -16.97
N LYS A 13 13.71 6.78 -16.42
CA LYS A 13 12.64 5.87 -16.82
C LYS A 13 11.34 6.25 -16.13
N TRP A 14 10.22 6.20 -16.86
CA TRP A 14 8.90 6.46 -16.31
C TRP A 14 8.58 5.50 -15.17
N THR A 15 8.16 6.05 -14.06
CA THR A 15 7.71 5.25 -12.91
C THR A 15 6.40 4.52 -13.22
N PRO A 16 6.13 3.37 -12.58
CA PRO A 16 4.98 2.54 -12.91
C PRO A 16 3.65 3.30 -12.90
N TYR A 17 2.77 2.94 -13.83
CA TYR A 17 1.43 3.49 -14.00
C TYR A 17 1.35 5.00 -14.22
N TYR A 18 2.45 5.65 -14.61
CA TYR A 18 2.41 7.04 -15.07
C TYR A 18 1.42 7.16 -16.23
N GLY A 19 0.55 8.18 -16.15
CA GLY A 19 -0.48 8.41 -17.17
C GLY A 19 -1.60 7.37 -17.21
N THR A 20 -1.79 6.56 -16.13
CA THR A 20 -2.92 5.65 -16.07
C THR A 20 -4.25 6.39 -16.23
N LYS A 21 -5.13 5.83 -17.08
CA LYS A 21 -6.51 6.29 -17.27
C LYS A 21 -7.52 5.46 -16.48
N VAL A 22 -7.05 4.48 -15.72
CA VAL A 22 -7.92 3.64 -14.89
C VAL A 22 -8.31 4.42 -13.66
N ASP A 23 -9.60 4.63 -13.47
CA ASP A 23 -10.11 5.35 -12.31
C ASP A 23 -9.97 4.56 -11.00
N VAL A 24 -10.17 5.28 -9.90
CA VAL A 24 -10.04 4.74 -8.53
C VAL A 24 -11.06 3.62 -8.30
N GLU A 25 -12.32 3.83 -8.66
CA GLU A 25 -13.40 2.87 -8.39
C GLU A 25 -13.20 1.55 -9.15
N LYS A 26 -12.69 1.62 -10.37
CA LYS A 26 -12.33 0.42 -11.13
C LYS A 26 -11.21 -0.36 -10.45
N SER A 27 -10.19 0.31 -9.94
CA SER A 27 -9.10 -0.34 -9.21
C SER A 27 -9.59 -0.96 -7.90
N LYS A 28 -10.45 -0.26 -7.13
CA LYS A 28 -11.11 -0.81 -5.93
C LYS A 28 -11.93 -2.06 -6.23
N SER A 29 -12.77 -2.01 -7.27
CA SER A 29 -13.58 -3.16 -7.68
C SER A 29 -12.70 -4.36 -8.03
N GLN A 30 -11.64 -4.16 -8.79
CA GLN A 30 -10.72 -5.23 -9.17
C GLN A 30 -10.00 -5.84 -7.95
N ILE A 31 -9.58 -5.02 -6.96
CA ILE A 31 -8.99 -5.51 -5.71
C ILE A 31 -10.00 -6.36 -4.95
N ARG A 32 -11.24 -5.87 -4.80
CA ARG A 32 -12.32 -6.60 -4.13
C ARG A 32 -12.55 -7.96 -4.78
N ASP A 33 -12.67 -7.99 -6.09
CA ASP A 33 -12.98 -9.22 -6.84
C ASP A 33 -11.82 -10.24 -6.76
N LEU A 34 -10.58 -9.77 -6.74
CA LEU A 34 -9.42 -10.63 -6.51
C LEU A 34 -9.48 -11.29 -5.13
N LEU A 35 -9.66 -10.50 -4.08
CA LEU A 35 -9.66 -11.00 -2.70
C LEU A 35 -10.85 -11.91 -2.40
N LEU A 36 -12.03 -11.63 -2.99
CA LEU A 36 -13.20 -12.51 -2.85
C LEU A 36 -12.95 -13.94 -3.35
N LYS A 37 -12.16 -14.11 -4.41
CA LYS A 37 -11.79 -15.44 -4.94
C LYS A 37 -10.97 -16.27 -3.94
N TYR A 38 -10.33 -15.62 -2.97
CA TYR A 38 -9.54 -16.24 -1.91
C TYR A 38 -10.23 -16.24 -0.56
N GLY A 39 -11.57 -16.07 -0.54
CA GLY A 39 -12.39 -16.16 0.67
C GLY A 39 -12.37 -14.91 1.55
N VAL A 40 -11.76 -13.82 1.11
CA VAL A 40 -11.75 -12.54 1.84
C VAL A 40 -13.04 -11.79 1.56
N SER A 41 -14.05 -11.98 2.41
CA SER A 41 -15.40 -11.39 2.24
C SER A 41 -15.59 -10.06 2.97
N GLN A 42 -14.76 -9.77 3.98
CA GLN A 42 -14.88 -8.57 4.79
C GLN A 42 -13.77 -7.59 4.42
N GLN A 43 -14.14 -6.49 3.78
CA GLN A 43 -13.23 -5.47 3.26
C GLN A 43 -13.76 -4.09 3.61
N ARG A 44 -12.87 -3.17 3.98
CA ARG A 44 -13.21 -1.79 4.35
C ARG A 44 -12.21 -0.81 3.73
N TRP A 45 -12.75 0.25 3.14
CA TRP A 45 -11.99 1.41 2.71
C TRP A 45 -12.27 2.58 3.65
N THR A 46 -11.24 3.25 4.09
CA THR A 46 -11.32 4.50 4.85
C THR A 46 -10.51 5.56 4.12
N GLU A 47 -11.15 6.68 3.80
CA GLU A 47 -10.51 7.80 3.09
C GLU A 47 -10.57 9.04 3.99
N ASP A 48 -9.41 9.57 4.31
CA ASP A 48 -9.23 10.84 4.99
C ASP A 48 -8.70 11.86 3.97
N LEU A 49 -9.63 12.64 3.41
CA LEU A 49 -9.32 13.61 2.36
C LEU A 49 -8.56 14.82 2.89
N GLU A 50 -8.70 15.15 4.18
CA GLU A 50 -7.99 16.27 4.80
C GLU A 50 -6.51 15.96 4.95
N ASN A 51 -6.19 14.74 5.35
CA ASN A 51 -4.81 14.30 5.56
C ASN A 51 -4.22 13.56 4.35
N ASN A 52 -4.93 13.47 3.24
CA ASN A 52 -4.53 12.71 2.05
C ASN A 52 -4.13 11.27 2.39
N GLN A 53 -4.93 10.59 3.21
CA GLN A 53 -4.69 9.22 3.63
C GLN A 53 -5.80 8.31 3.14
N VAL A 54 -5.40 7.13 2.70
CA VAL A 54 -6.31 6.04 2.36
C VAL A 54 -5.86 4.80 3.11
N MET A 55 -6.80 4.12 3.71
CA MET A 55 -6.57 2.87 4.42
C MET A 55 -7.50 1.80 3.83
N PHE A 56 -6.93 0.71 3.41
CA PHE A 56 -7.65 -0.47 2.97
C PHE A 56 -7.42 -1.60 3.94
N GLU A 57 -8.50 -2.14 4.50
CA GLU A 57 -8.47 -3.19 5.50
C GLU A 57 -9.33 -4.37 5.08
N PHE A 58 -8.87 -5.56 5.42
CA PHE A 58 -9.63 -6.79 5.25
C PHE A 58 -9.24 -7.84 6.28
N PHE A 59 -10.11 -8.84 6.46
CA PHE A 59 -9.89 -9.92 7.40
C PHE A 59 -9.57 -11.23 6.69
N ILE A 60 -8.50 -11.86 7.14
CA ILE A 60 -8.15 -13.25 6.78
C ILE A 60 -8.60 -14.15 7.90
N LYS A 61 -9.46 -15.13 7.58
CA LYS A 61 -9.94 -16.13 8.53
C LYS A 61 -9.08 -17.40 8.40
N ALA A 62 -8.32 -17.72 9.44
CA ALA A 62 -7.65 -18.99 9.63
C ALA A 62 -8.51 -19.90 10.52
N GLU A 63 -8.09 -21.16 10.73
CA GLU A 63 -8.87 -22.14 11.49
C GLU A 63 -9.17 -21.68 12.92
N ASP A 64 -8.18 -21.11 13.61
CA ASP A 64 -8.24 -20.77 15.05
C ASP A 64 -8.25 -19.24 15.31
N ARG A 65 -8.07 -18.42 14.30
CA ARG A 65 -7.96 -16.96 14.47
C ARG A 65 -8.33 -16.16 13.23
N THR A 66 -8.52 -14.88 13.43
CA THR A 66 -8.78 -13.91 12.35
C THR A 66 -7.70 -12.83 12.39
N TYR A 67 -7.06 -12.59 11.27
CA TYR A 67 -6.06 -11.56 11.10
C TYR A 67 -6.66 -10.32 10.44
N LEU A 68 -6.35 -9.15 10.97
CA LEU A 68 -6.62 -7.88 10.31
C LEU A 68 -5.39 -7.49 9.48
N VAL A 69 -5.58 -7.34 8.18
CA VAL A 69 -4.56 -6.81 7.26
C VAL A 69 -4.90 -5.36 6.94
N ARG A 70 -3.90 -4.49 6.96
CA ARG A 70 -4.05 -3.07 6.64
C ARG A 70 -3.02 -2.65 5.60
N LEU A 71 -3.49 -2.17 4.47
CA LEU A 71 -2.68 -1.59 3.42
C LEU A 71 -2.96 -0.08 3.33
N MET A 72 -1.90 0.70 3.29
CA MET A 72 -2.00 2.16 3.21
C MET A 72 -1.31 2.67 1.93
N PRO A 73 -2.03 2.71 0.79
CA PRO A 73 -1.48 3.27 -0.43
C PRO A 73 -1.19 4.76 -0.23
N ARG A 74 -0.06 5.20 -0.75
CA ARG A 74 0.33 6.62 -0.71
C ARG A 74 0.09 7.25 -2.06
N PRO A 75 -0.44 8.49 -2.10
CA PRO A 75 -0.62 9.18 -3.36
C PRO A 75 0.73 9.50 -4.00
N PHE A 76 0.77 9.43 -5.32
CA PHE A 76 1.86 10.05 -6.08
C PHE A 76 1.59 11.54 -6.18
N ILE A 77 2.58 12.36 -5.85
CA ILE A 77 2.47 13.81 -5.99
C ILE A 77 2.96 14.21 -7.38
N GLU A 78 2.10 14.83 -8.13
CA GLU A 78 2.39 15.34 -9.48
C GLU A 78 2.38 16.86 -9.49
N GLU A 79 3.27 17.45 -10.27
CA GLU A 79 3.31 18.90 -10.47
C GLU A 79 2.44 19.28 -11.65
N HIS A 80 1.43 20.10 -11.39
CA HIS A 80 0.57 20.68 -12.41
C HIS A 80 0.81 22.16 -12.53
N LYS A 81 0.97 22.66 -13.74
CA LYS A 81 1.00 24.11 -14.03
C LYS A 81 -0.43 24.58 -14.27
N LEU A 82 -0.95 25.33 -13.32
CA LEU A 82 -2.27 25.93 -13.41
C LEU A 82 -2.17 27.43 -13.66
N TRP A 83 -2.97 27.93 -14.61
CA TRP A 83 -3.07 29.35 -14.86
C TRP A 83 -3.82 30.05 -13.71
N ASN A 84 -3.17 31.03 -13.08
CA ASN A 84 -3.79 31.85 -12.05
C ASN A 84 -4.25 33.19 -12.67
N PRO A 85 -5.56 33.35 -12.95
CA PRO A 85 -6.06 34.55 -13.62
C PRO A 85 -5.91 35.82 -12.76
N LYS A 86 -5.88 35.70 -11.43
CA LYS A 86 -5.67 36.83 -10.53
C LYS A 86 -4.25 37.39 -10.58
N LYS A 87 -3.27 36.52 -10.88
CA LYS A 87 -1.85 36.90 -10.95
C LYS A 87 -1.33 36.99 -12.38
N GLY A 88 -2.12 36.63 -13.39
CA GLY A 88 -1.73 36.66 -14.80
C GLY A 88 -0.54 35.77 -15.13
N LYS A 89 -0.30 34.69 -14.36
CA LYS A 89 0.83 33.77 -14.55
C LYS A 89 0.45 32.32 -14.21
N SER A 90 1.20 31.37 -14.76
CA SER A 90 1.09 29.97 -14.38
C SER A 90 1.82 29.71 -13.06
N GLU A 91 1.17 29.02 -12.15
CA GLU A 91 1.74 28.57 -10.88
C GLU A 91 1.83 27.04 -10.89
N THR A 92 2.92 26.52 -10.34
CA THR A 92 3.08 25.08 -10.14
C THR A 92 2.40 24.70 -8.84
N THR A 93 1.46 23.75 -8.93
CA THR A 93 0.74 23.20 -7.79
C THR A 93 1.00 21.71 -7.70
N GLN A 94 1.22 21.21 -6.51
CA GLN A 94 1.35 19.78 -6.26
C GLN A 94 -0.02 19.17 -6.04
N VAL A 95 -0.35 18.12 -6.80
CA VAL A 95 -1.65 17.45 -6.76
C VAL A 95 -1.44 15.95 -6.54
N PRO A 96 -2.15 15.35 -5.58
CA PRO A 96 -2.08 13.90 -5.37
C PRO A 96 -2.76 13.15 -6.52
N ASN A 97 -2.03 12.20 -7.13
CA ASN A 97 -2.59 11.29 -8.12
C ASN A 97 -3.03 9.97 -7.45
N TRP A 98 -4.25 9.93 -7.01
CA TRP A 98 -4.83 8.74 -6.38
C TRP A 98 -5.08 7.61 -7.36
N ALA A 99 -5.49 7.87 -8.59
CA ALA A 99 -5.72 6.84 -9.60
C ALA A 99 -4.47 5.96 -9.78
N ARG A 100 -3.31 6.58 -9.79
CA ARG A 100 -2.02 5.90 -9.84
C ARG A 100 -1.74 5.09 -8.57
N ALA A 101 -1.99 5.65 -7.38
CA ALA A 101 -1.79 4.97 -6.11
C ALA A 101 -2.66 3.70 -5.99
N TYR A 102 -3.93 3.80 -6.35
CA TYR A 102 -4.85 2.65 -6.36
C TYR A 102 -4.46 1.61 -7.42
N ARG A 103 -3.90 2.04 -8.53
CA ARG A 103 -3.40 1.10 -9.56
C ARG A 103 -2.17 0.35 -9.08
N MET A 104 -1.28 1.00 -8.35
CA MET A 104 -0.14 0.35 -7.69
C MET A 104 -0.61 -0.64 -6.62
N LEU A 105 -1.60 -0.26 -5.81
CA LEU A 105 -2.18 -1.15 -4.81
C LEU A 105 -2.81 -2.39 -5.48
N TYR A 106 -3.55 -2.22 -6.56
CA TYR A 106 -4.09 -3.34 -7.33
C TYR A 106 -2.98 -4.30 -7.80
N ALA A 107 -1.89 -3.77 -8.36
CA ALA A 107 -0.78 -4.60 -8.82
C ALA A 107 -0.09 -5.33 -7.65
N TYR A 108 0.06 -4.67 -6.51
CA TYR A 108 0.60 -5.28 -5.29
C TYR A 108 -0.27 -6.44 -4.80
N VAL A 109 -1.57 -6.22 -4.64
CA VAL A 109 -2.50 -7.28 -4.22
C VAL A 109 -2.55 -8.41 -5.25
N LYS A 110 -2.56 -8.08 -6.55
CA LYS A 110 -2.57 -9.07 -7.63
C LYS A 110 -1.34 -9.98 -7.55
N ALA A 111 -0.15 -9.41 -7.39
CA ALA A 111 1.09 -10.20 -7.28
C ALA A 111 1.04 -11.16 -6.08
N LYS A 112 0.53 -10.70 -4.93
CA LYS A 112 0.38 -11.53 -3.73
C LYS A 112 -0.60 -12.69 -3.95
N VAL A 113 -1.77 -12.44 -4.50
CA VAL A 113 -2.75 -13.51 -4.75
C VAL A 113 -2.29 -14.47 -5.86
N GLU A 114 -1.50 -14.02 -6.82
CA GLU A 114 -0.87 -14.90 -7.81
C GLU A 114 0.16 -15.82 -7.15
N ALA A 115 0.98 -15.35 -6.21
CA ALA A 115 1.92 -16.16 -5.43
C ALA A 115 1.18 -17.26 -4.64
N ILE A 116 0.04 -16.92 -4.02
CA ILE A 116 -0.83 -17.90 -3.34
C ILE A 116 -1.37 -18.93 -4.34
N ALA A 117 -1.84 -18.49 -5.49
CA ALA A 117 -2.38 -19.40 -6.54
C ALA A 117 -1.34 -20.39 -7.06
N TYR A 118 -0.06 -19.99 -7.13
CA TYR A 118 1.05 -20.86 -7.47
C TYR A 118 1.52 -21.76 -6.32
N GLY A 119 0.93 -21.63 -5.13
CA GLY A 119 1.30 -22.43 -3.96
C GLY A 119 2.65 -22.05 -3.35
N MET A 120 3.15 -20.84 -3.61
CA MET A 120 4.39 -20.35 -3.01
C MET A 120 4.23 -20.07 -1.51
N HIS A 121 3.08 -19.50 -1.15
CA HIS A 121 2.75 -19.13 0.22
C HIS A 121 1.25 -19.37 0.49
N THR A 122 0.89 -19.50 1.76
CA THR A 122 -0.51 -19.36 2.20
C THR A 122 -0.91 -17.88 2.18
N ILE A 123 -2.20 -17.60 2.30
CA ILE A 123 -2.68 -16.21 2.35
C ILE A 123 -2.15 -15.48 3.59
N GLU A 124 -2.03 -16.17 4.71
CA GLU A 124 -1.48 -15.64 5.95
C GLU A 124 0.00 -15.28 5.79
N GLU A 125 0.79 -16.17 5.20
CA GLU A 125 2.22 -15.94 4.96
C GLU A 125 2.44 -14.77 4.01
N GLU A 126 1.66 -14.69 2.93
CA GLU A 126 1.82 -13.66 1.92
C GLU A 126 1.48 -12.25 2.44
N PHE A 127 0.46 -12.14 3.31
CA PHE A 127 0.08 -10.86 3.92
C PHE A 127 0.66 -10.64 5.32
N MET A 128 1.49 -11.55 5.83
CA MET A 128 2.09 -11.45 7.17
C MET A 128 2.71 -10.08 7.47
N PRO A 129 3.47 -9.44 6.58
CA PRO A 129 4.06 -8.12 6.88
C PRO A 129 3.03 -7.03 7.18
N ASP A 130 1.84 -7.15 6.61
CA ASP A 130 0.77 -6.15 6.65
C ASP A 130 -0.29 -6.46 7.72
N ILE A 131 -0.12 -7.57 8.48
CA ILE A 131 -1.02 -7.94 9.59
C ILE A 131 -0.86 -6.91 10.71
N ILE A 132 -2.00 -6.47 11.25
CA ILE A 132 -2.03 -5.54 12.38
C ILE A 132 -1.90 -6.30 13.69
N VAL A 133 -0.98 -5.85 14.52
CA VAL A 133 -0.73 -6.33 15.88
C VAL A 133 -0.74 -5.16 16.85
N ARG A 134 -0.87 -5.43 18.14
CA ARG A 134 -0.67 -4.42 19.19
C ARG A 134 0.80 -4.37 19.57
N GLY A 135 1.38 -3.18 19.46
CA GLY A 135 2.73 -2.89 19.97
C GLY A 135 2.76 -2.89 21.50
N GLU A 136 3.98 -2.82 22.05
CA GLU A 136 4.20 -2.75 23.51
C GLU A 136 3.56 -1.52 24.14
N ASP A 137 3.40 -0.44 23.40
CA ASP A 137 2.73 0.81 23.78
C ASP A 137 1.19 0.76 23.66
N GLY A 138 0.64 -0.38 23.21
CA GLY A 138 -0.79 -0.58 23.00
C GLY A 138 -1.34 -0.04 21.68
N TYR A 139 -0.52 0.63 20.87
CA TYR A 139 -0.93 1.12 19.55
C TYR A 139 -0.90 0.01 18.50
N GLU A 140 -1.75 0.17 17.49
CA GLU A 140 -1.79 -0.72 16.34
C GLU A 140 -0.61 -0.43 15.40
N ILE A 141 0.18 -1.46 15.10
CA ILE A 141 1.30 -1.42 14.17
C ILE A 141 1.26 -2.63 13.24
N THR A 142 1.95 -2.59 12.13
CA THR A 142 2.10 -3.78 11.29
C THR A 142 3.05 -4.78 11.93
N LEU A 143 2.87 -6.06 11.63
CA LEU A 143 3.78 -7.10 12.10
C LEU A 143 5.22 -6.86 11.61
N ALA A 144 5.38 -6.38 10.37
CA ALA A 144 6.69 -5.99 9.87
C ALA A 144 7.34 -4.91 10.74
N ASP A 145 6.61 -3.85 11.09
CA ASP A 145 7.12 -2.80 11.99
C ASP A 145 7.44 -3.34 13.38
N ALA A 146 6.59 -4.22 13.93
CA ALA A 146 6.83 -4.84 15.24
C ALA A 146 8.15 -5.63 15.24
N VAL A 147 8.38 -6.44 14.21
CA VAL A 147 9.61 -7.25 14.08
C VAL A 147 10.83 -6.37 13.83
N LEU A 148 10.77 -5.43 12.90
CA LEU A 148 11.91 -4.60 12.51
C LEU A 148 12.35 -3.63 13.62
N LYS A 149 11.40 -3.16 14.45
CA LYS A 149 11.69 -2.25 15.57
C LYS A 149 12.04 -2.99 16.87
N SER A 150 11.78 -4.29 16.94
CA SER A 150 12.04 -5.09 18.14
C SER A 150 13.53 -5.33 18.33
N LYS A 151 14.03 -4.97 19.53
CA LYS A 151 15.41 -5.30 19.93
C LYS A 151 15.63 -6.81 20.07
N GLN A 152 14.59 -7.56 20.35
CA GLN A 152 14.64 -9.03 20.48
C GLN A 152 14.97 -9.71 19.15
N PHE A 153 14.42 -9.21 18.04
CA PHE A 153 14.62 -9.79 16.72
C PHE A 153 15.85 -9.21 15.99
N ALA A 154 16.40 -8.08 16.45
CA ALA A 154 17.52 -7.42 15.80
C ALA A 154 18.73 -8.35 15.53
N PRO A 155 19.18 -9.22 16.47
CA PRO A 155 20.28 -10.15 16.20
C PRO A 155 19.95 -11.23 15.16
N MET A 156 18.69 -11.62 15.07
CA MET A 156 18.21 -12.63 14.09
C MET A 156 18.11 -12.07 12.69
N LEU A 157 17.89 -10.75 12.57
CA LEU A 157 17.78 -10.04 11.29
C LEU A 157 19.14 -9.62 10.72
N ASP A 158 20.21 -9.64 11.53
CA ASP A 158 21.57 -9.34 11.06
C ASP A 158 22.29 -10.60 10.60
N TYR A 159 22.23 -10.86 9.31
CA TYR A 159 22.90 -12.01 8.69
C TYR A 159 24.43 -12.01 8.88
N ARG A 160 25.05 -10.85 9.17
CA ARG A 160 26.50 -10.72 9.38
C ARG A 160 26.94 -11.04 10.81
N GLY A 161 26.01 -11.23 11.73
CA GLY A 161 26.26 -11.53 13.14
C GLY A 161 26.69 -12.98 13.45
N GLY A 162 26.74 -13.85 12.46
CA GLY A 162 27.20 -15.23 12.61
C GLY A 162 28.75 -15.32 12.57
N LYS A 163 29.42 -15.02 13.71
CA LYS A 163 30.75 -15.50 14.01
C LYS A 163 30.65 -16.50 15.13
#